data_ebe2be28d65a91cf0855047161455ae7
#
_entry.id   ebe2be28d65a91cf0855047161455ae7
#
_cell.length_a   1.000
_cell.length_b   1.000
_cell.length_c   1.000
_cell.angle_alpha   90.00
_cell.angle_beta   90.00
_cell.angle_gamma   90.00
#
_symmetry.space_group_name_H-M   'P 1'
#
loop_
_entity.id
_entity.type
_entity.pdbx_description
1 polymer ?
#
loop_
_entity_poly.entity_id
_entity_poly.type
_entity_poly.pdbx_seq_one_letter_code
_entity_poly.pdbx_strand_id
1 'polypeptide(L)'
;MKCCDLKQVSNRIGIDLGGTKIEGVLLDSAGEIRRRERLPTPQENYPGILDTISALTALLTNDKHLPIGIGTPGSVSPLSPVMRNSNSTCLNGKHLLGDLEQHLDRAVRLANDANCFALSEASDGAGKDSPVVFGVIIGTGVGGGIVVNGKLVQGPSGISGEWGHNTMPELEDLKRGRECFCGRLDCVETWISGPGLAKTYATHSRKTLSALEIAALDVSGESMARQVLDGYFEQLAGALAGVINILDPDTIVLGGGVSNIGRLYQEVHSRLGKYVFSDHVGTRIVKAQHGDSSGVRGAAWLWP
;
A
#
# COMPACT_ATOMS: atom_id res chain seq x y z
N MET A 1 44.16 -5.52 9.87
CA MET A 1 42.83 -5.51 9.19
C MET A 1 41.82 -5.93 10.25
N LYS A 2 41.09 -4.98 10.82
CA LYS A 2 40.01 -5.28 11.78
C LYS A 2 38.79 -5.69 10.98
N CYS A 3 38.27 -6.92 11.22
CA CYS A 3 36.96 -7.34 10.75
C CYS A 3 35.93 -6.30 11.14
N CYS A 4 35.19 -5.76 10.16
CA CYS A 4 34.00 -5.00 10.44
C CYS A 4 33.04 -5.90 11.22
N ASP A 5 32.71 -5.52 12.42
CA ASP A 5 31.62 -6.06 13.20
C ASP A 5 30.36 -6.05 12.34
N LEU A 6 29.86 -7.24 12.04
CA LEU A 6 28.50 -7.43 11.58
C LEU A 6 27.62 -6.83 12.70
N LYS A 7 27.11 -5.63 12.50
CA LYS A 7 26.12 -5.03 13.39
C LYS A 7 25.02 -6.03 13.57
N GLN A 8 24.93 -6.56 14.77
CA GLN A 8 23.85 -7.42 15.22
C GLN A 8 22.54 -6.72 14.82
N VAL A 9 21.74 -7.34 13.96
CA VAL A 9 20.47 -6.78 13.50
C VAL A 9 19.60 -6.59 14.74
N SER A 10 19.42 -5.33 15.12
CA SER A 10 18.68 -4.95 16.33
C SER A 10 17.18 -5.06 16.10
N ASN A 11 16.40 -5.09 17.18
CA ASN A 11 14.95 -4.91 17.10
C ASN A 11 14.59 -3.63 16.33
N ARG A 12 13.40 -3.60 15.73
CA ARG A 12 12.90 -2.48 14.94
C ARG A 12 11.54 -2.03 15.47
N ILE A 13 11.32 -0.72 15.52
CA ILE A 13 10.01 -0.16 15.86
C ILE A 13 9.34 0.28 14.56
N GLY A 14 8.14 -0.22 14.32
CA GLY A 14 7.26 0.26 13.26
C GLY A 14 5.99 0.86 13.85
N ILE A 15 5.56 1.98 13.29
CA ILE A 15 4.31 2.65 13.64
C ILE A 15 3.52 2.89 12.37
N ASP A 16 2.22 2.59 12.39
CA ASP A 16 1.26 2.90 11.34
C ASP A 16 0.31 3.98 11.86
N LEU A 17 0.42 5.17 11.29
CA LEU A 17 -0.40 6.33 11.62
C LEU A 17 -1.69 6.30 10.81
N GLY A 18 -2.68 5.55 11.27
CA GLY A 18 -4.00 5.50 10.65
C GLY A 18 -4.93 6.65 11.10
N GLY A 19 -5.99 6.89 10.35
CA GLY A 19 -6.95 7.98 10.65
C GLY A 19 -7.81 7.75 11.90
N THR A 20 -7.98 6.49 12.36
CA THR A 20 -8.79 6.14 13.53
C THR A 20 -8.00 5.53 14.68
N LYS A 21 -6.91 4.85 14.35
CA LYS A 21 -5.99 4.21 15.29
C LYS A 21 -4.55 4.41 14.85
N ILE A 22 -3.66 4.51 15.81
CA ILE A 22 -2.20 4.43 15.62
C ILE A 22 -1.78 3.06 16.15
N GLU A 23 -1.12 2.28 15.31
CA GLU A 23 -0.65 0.95 15.66
C GLU A 23 0.87 0.91 15.68
N GLY A 24 1.45 0.24 16.66
CA GLY A 24 2.88 0.08 16.77
C GLY A 24 3.28 -1.37 17.01
N VAL A 25 4.43 -1.77 16.44
CA VAL A 25 5.06 -3.07 16.67
C VAL A 25 6.53 -2.94 17.03
N LEU A 26 7.00 -3.87 17.84
CA LEU A 26 8.41 -4.17 18.00
C LEU A 26 8.71 -5.49 17.28
N LEU A 27 9.49 -5.42 16.22
CA LEU A 27 10.00 -6.59 15.51
C LEU A 27 11.37 -6.95 16.01
N ASP A 28 11.66 -8.25 16.08
CA ASP A 28 13.04 -8.71 16.27
C ASP A 28 13.82 -8.76 14.95
N SER A 29 15.05 -9.24 15.02
CA SER A 29 15.94 -9.39 13.86
C SER A 29 15.39 -10.35 12.78
N ALA A 30 14.57 -11.32 13.17
CA ALA A 30 13.94 -12.27 12.26
C ALA A 30 12.62 -11.76 11.67
N GLY A 31 12.16 -10.55 12.08
CA GLY A 31 10.88 -10.00 11.67
C GLY A 31 9.69 -10.49 12.51
N GLU A 32 9.94 -11.22 13.61
CA GLU A 32 8.85 -11.67 14.49
C GLU A 32 8.34 -10.54 15.37
N ILE A 33 7.02 -10.43 15.50
CA ILE A 33 6.38 -9.43 16.36
C ILE A 33 6.57 -9.83 17.82
N ARG A 34 7.38 -9.08 18.55
CA ARG A 34 7.61 -9.26 20.00
C ARG A 34 6.62 -8.50 20.84
N ARG A 35 6.14 -7.37 20.35
CA ARG A 35 5.11 -6.55 20.99
C ARG A 35 4.25 -5.84 19.95
N ARG A 36 2.98 -5.67 20.26
CA ARG A 36 2.02 -4.95 19.41
C ARG A 36 1.07 -4.19 20.31
N GLU A 37 0.92 -2.90 20.05
CA GLU A 37 0.07 -2.01 20.80
C GLU A 37 -0.74 -1.11 19.86
N ARG A 38 -1.88 -0.64 20.31
CA ARG A 38 -2.77 0.22 19.53
C ARG A 38 -3.37 1.29 20.43
N LEU A 39 -3.37 2.53 19.94
CA LEU A 39 -4.02 3.66 20.60
C LEU A 39 -4.96 4.35 19.61
N PRO A 40 -6.04 5.00 20.09
CA PRO A 40 -6.89 5.83 19.25
C PRO A 40 -6.10 7.00 18.64
N THR A 41 -6.39 7.36 17.38
CA THR A 41 -5.83 8.57 16.77
C THR A 41 -6.59 9.79 17.27
N PRO A 42 -5.94 10.79 17.90
CA PRO A 42 -6.53 12.07 18.20
C PRO A 42 -6.84 12.82 16.89
N GLN A 43 -8.09 12.72 16.44
CA GLN A 43 -8.51 13.34 15.19
C GLN A 43 -8.39 14.86 15.25
N GLU A 44 -7.97 15.49 14.15
CA GLU A 44 -7.80 16.95 13.99
C GLU A 44 -6.89 17.60 15.08
N ASN A 45 -6.12 16.81 15.82
CA ASN A 45 -5.25 17.26 16.90
C ASN A 45 -3.78 16.84 16.65
N TYR A 46 -3.06 17.66 15.90
CA TYR A 46 -1.67 17.37 15.56
C TYR A 46 -0.74 17.17 16.78
N PRO A 47 -0.72 18.03 17.82
CA PRO A 47 0.08 17.76 19.02
C PRO A 47 -0.30 16.45 19.71
N GLY A 48 -1.60 16.16 19.81
CA GLY A 48 -2.07 14.89 20.39
C GLY A 48 -1.61 13.66 19.61
N ILE A 49 -1.42 13.77 18.29
CA ILE A 49 -0.84 12.69 17.48
C ILE A 49 0.61 12.45 17.89
N LEU A 50 1.43 13.49 18.06
CA LEU A 50 2.83 13.38 18.52
C LEU A 50 2.90 12.72 19.90
N ASP A 51 2.08 13.17 20.84
CA ASP A 51 1.99 12.60 22.19
C ASP A 51 1.58 11.13 22.17
N THR A 52 0.61 10.78 21.31
CA THR A 52 0.14 9.39 21.17
C THR A 52 1.23 8.48 20.60
N ILE A 53 2.00 8.94 19.60
CA ILE A 53 3.13 8.21 19.06
C ILE A 53 4.22 8.02 20.12
N SER A 54 4.49 9.03 20.95
CA SER A 54 5.43 8.94 22.06
C SER A 54 4.97 7.91 23.11
N ALA A 55 3.71 7.98 23.54
CA ALA A 55 3.13 7.03 24.49
C ALA A 55 3.17 5.59 23.93
N LEU A 56 2.81 5.42 22.66
CA LEU A 56 2.86 4.12 21.97
C LEU A 56 4.28 3.57 21.93
N THR A 57 5.27 4.40 21.61
CA THR A 57 6.68 4.01 21.59
C THR A 57 7.15 3.55 22.97
N ALA A 58 6.78 4.24 24.03
CA ALA A 58 7.11 3.86 25.41
C ALA A 58 6.47 2.53 25.84
N LEU A 59 5.26 2.22 25.31
CA LEU A 59 4.62 0.93 25.53
C LEU A 59 5.37 -0.21 24.81
N LEU A 60 5.99 0.04 23.65
CA LEU A 60 6.69 -0.98 22.87
C LEU A 60 8.05 -1.35 23.43
N THR A 61 8.80 -0.37 23.94
CA THR A 61 10.18 -0.59 24.40
C THR A 61 10.67 0.51 25.34
N ASN A 62 11.56 0.12 26.27
CA ASN A 62 12.33 1.05 27.09
C ASN A 62 13.68 1.42 26.45
N ASP A 63 14.09 0.76 25.37
CA ASP A 63 15.33 1.06 24.68
C ASP A 63 15.18 2.35 23.86
N LYS A 64 15.85 3.41 24.29
CA LYS A 64 15.83 4.73 23.65
C LYS A 64 16.69 4.84 22.39
N HIS A 65 17.52 3.83 22.11
CA HIS A 65 18.42 3.85 20.95
C HIS A 65 17.81 3.25 19.68
N LEU A 66 16.69 2.52 19.80
CA LEU A 66 16.03 1.93 18.64
C LEU A 66 15.41 3.04 17.76
N PRO A 67 15.77 3.09 16.48
CA PRO A 67 15.15 4.03 15.55
C PRO A 67 13.71 3.62 15.24
N ILE A 68 12.92 4.57 14.77
CA ILE A 68 11.49 4.39 14.52
C ILE A 68 11.21 4.59 13.04
N GLY A 69 10.51 3.63 12.43
CA GLY A 69 9.87 3.80 11.13
C GLY A 69 8.38 4.08 11.30
N ILE A 70 7.83 5.00 10.52
CA ILE A 70 6.43 5.39 10.61
C ILE A 70 5.82 5.40 9.21
N GLY A 71 4.75 4.61 9.04
CA GLY A 71 3.85 4.68 7.91
C GLY A 71 2.84 5.80 8.11
N THR A 72 2.64 6.63 7.11
CA THR A 72 1.76 7.79 7.21
C THR A 72 0.80 7.87 6.02
N PRO A 73 -0.42 8.38 6.21
CA PRO A 73 -1.24 8.80 5.08
C PRO A 73 -0.59 10.00 4.41
N GLY A 74 -0.52 10.01 3.08
CA GLY A 74 0.17 11.05 2.31
C GLY A 74 1.69 10.91 2.28
N SER A 75 2.39 11.98 1.93
CA SER A 75 3.83 11.98 1.73
C SER A 75 4.48 13.30 2.12
N VAL A 76 5.79 13.28 2.37
CA VAL A 76 6.57 14.51 2.55
C VAL A 76 6.81 15.17 1.20
N SER A 77 6.63 16.49 1.11
CA SER A 77 6.91 17.24 -0.11
C SER A 77 8.41 17.26 -0.42
N PRO A 78 8.84 17.05 -1.67
CA PRO A 78 10.24 17.18 -2.05
C PRO A 78 10.71 18.64 -2.10
N LEU A 79 9.79 19.61 -2.16
CA LEU A 79 10.11 21.04 -2.21
C LEU A 79 10.26 21.66 -0.84
N SER A 80 9.63 21.07 0.17
CA SER A 80 9.66 21.55 1.55
C SER A 80 9.43 20.36 2.49
N PRO A 81 10.04 20.32 3.68
CA PRO A 81 9.94 19.15 4.57
C PRO A 81 8.57 19.06 5.29
N VAL A 82 7.47 19.34 4.57
CA VAL A 82 6.10 19.30 5.11
C VAL A 82 5.29 18.17 4.49
N MET A 83 4.33 17.67 5.24
CA MET A 83 3.36 16.68 4.80
C MET A 83 2.40 17.25 3.77
N ARG A 84 2.01 16.42 2.79
CA ARG A 84 1.02 16.73 1.74
C ARG A 84 0.16 15.51 1.40
N ASN A 85 -0.97 15.76 0.77
CA ASN A 85 -1.88 14.72 0.26
C ASN A 85 -2.34 13.73 1.34
N SER A 86 -2.34 14.16 2.61
CA SER A 86 -2.86 13.34 3.70
C SER A 86 -4.38 13.50 3.79
N ASN A 87 -5.08 12.36 3.93
CA ASN A 87 -6.51 12.35 4.29
C ASN A 87 -6.73 12.71 5.78
N SER A 88 -5.72 12.55 6.64
CA SER A 88 -5.67 13.16 7.97
C SER A 88 -5.23 14.61 7.82
N THR A 89 -6.19 15.51 7.59
CA THR A 89 -5.96 16.88 7.11
C THR A 89 -5.08 17.72 8.04
N CYS A 90 -5.10 17.47 9.35
CA CYS A 90 -4.25 18.14 10.34
C CYS A 90 -2.74 17.91 10.16
N LEU A 91 -2.35 16.91 9.37
CA LEU A 91 -0.94 16.64 9.03
C LEU A 91 -0.43 17.54 7.89
N ASN A 92 -1.32 17.98 6.98
CA ASN A 92 -0.91 18.73 5.81
C ASN A 92 -0.29 20.08 6.20
N GLY A 93 0.87 20.37 5.60
CA GLY A 93 1.65 21.57 5.91
C GLY A 93 2.48 21.47 7.20
N LYS A 94 2.49 20.33 7.92
CA LYS A 94 3.30 20.13 9.13
C LYS A 94 4.67 19.53 8.83
N HIS A 95 5.68 19.89 9.62
CA HIS A 95 7.04 19.34 9.56
C HIS A 95 7.14 18.01 10.33
N LEU A 96 6.23 17.07 10.04
CA LEU A 96 6.01 15.87 10.84
C LEU A 96 7.30 15.11 11.18
N LEU A 97 8.23 14.96 10.23
CA LEU A 97 9.50 14.25 10.48
C LEU A 97 10.31 14.95 11.58
N GLY A 98 10.60 16.23 11.41
CA GLY A 98 11.39 17.00 12.38
C GLY A 98 10.72 17.12 13.74
N ASP A 99 9.39 17.32 13.74
CA ASP A 99 8.62 17.42 14.99
C ASP A 99 8.65 16.08 15.76
N LEU A 100 8.56 14.93 15.05
CA LEU A 100 8.68 13.61 15.66
C LEU A 100 10.08 13.33 16.18
N GLU A 101 11.12 13.65 15.42
CA GLU A 101 12.52 13.47 15.88
C GLU A 101 12.79 14.28 17.12
N GLN A 102 12.33 15.54 17.17
CA GLN A 102 12.46 16.39 18.36
C GLN A 102 11.65 15.87 19.55
N HIS A 103 10.39 15.42 19.30
CA HIS A 103 9.48 14.99 20.36
C HIS A 103 9.90 13.64 20.98
N LEU A 104 10.47 12.74 20.17
CA LEU A 104 10.84 11.38 20.56
C LEU A 104 12.32 11.27 21.00
N ASP A 105 13.16 12.28 20.67
CA ASP A 105 14.61 12.24 20.82
C ASP A 105 15.22 10.98 20.19
N ARG A 106 14.78 10.64 18.95
CA ARG A 106 15.17 9.44 18.19
C ARG A 106 15.21 9.72 16.71
N ALA A 107 16.00 8.91 15.98
CA ALA A 107 15.98 8.92 14.53
C ALA A 107 14.64 8.32 14.01
N VAL A 108 14.00 9.03 13.09
CA VAL A 108 12.71 8.66 12.48
C VAL A 108 12.84 8.55 10.96
N ARG A 109 12.18 7.58 10.37
CA ARG A 109 11.94 7.51 8.92
C ARG A 109 10.46 7.46 8.63
N LEU A 110 10.02 8.22 7.63
CA LEU A 110 8.64 8.24 7.17
C LEU A 110 8.52 7.61 5.79
N ALA A 111 7.45 6.88 5.57
CA ALA A 111 7.01 6.47 4.24
C ALA A 111 5.47 6.47 4.19
N ASN A 112 4.88 6.54 3.00
CA ASN A 112 3.44 6.37 2.90
C ASN A 112 3.03 4.91 3.17
N ASP A 113 1.76 4.69 3.42
CA ASP A 113 1.16 3.40 3.76
C ASP A 113 1.39 2.33 2.66
N ALA A 114 1.24 2.69 1.39
CA ALA A 114 1.47 1.76 0.27
C ALA A 114 2.95 1.38 0.11
N ASN A 115 3.88 2.31 0.36
CA ASN A 115 5.31 2.02 0.40
C ASN A 115 5.67 1.10 1.57
N CYS A 116 5.10 1.34 2.76
CA CYS A 116 5.27 0.44 3.89
C CYS A 116 4.71 -0.95 3.58
N PHE A 117 3.53 -1.04 2.97
CA PHE A 117 2.97 -2.31 2.51
C PHE A 117 3.94 -3.06 1.58
N ALA A 118 4.41 -2.40 0.52
CA ALA A 118 5.33 -3.01 -0.44
C ALA A 118 6.63 -3.48 0.21
N LEU A 119 7.20 -2.67 1.12
CA LEU A 119 8.42 -2.99 1.83
C LEU A 119 8.25 -4.19 2.77
N SER A 120 7.12 -4.29 3.49
CA SER A 120 6.79 -5.45 4.31
C SER A 120 6.77 -6.72 3.49
N GLU A 121 5.97 -6.71 2.42
CA GLU A 121 5.77 -7.89 1.59
C GLU A 121 7.06 -8.31 0.83
N ALA A 122 7.93 -7.36 0.52
CA ALA A 122 9.24 -7.63 -0.08
C ALA A 122 10.29 -8.09 0.93
N SER A 123 10.18 -7.71 2.22
CA SER A 123 11.18 -8.05 3.24
C SER A 123 10.97 -9.43 3.83
N ASP A 124 9.75 -9.75 4.25
CA ASP A 124 9.43 -11.00 4.94
C ASP A 124 8.05 -11.59 4.57
N GLY A 125 7.40 -11.03 3.54
CA GLY A 125 6.09 -11.46 3.07
C GLY A 125 6.12 -12.25 1.76
N ALA A 126 5.05 -12.11 0.97
CA ALA A 126 4.81 -12.89 -0.25
C ALA A 126 5.84 -12.60 -1.38
N GLY A 127 6.54 -11.46 -1.33
CA GLY A 127 7.56 -11.04 -2.30
C GLY A 127 9.01 -11.20 -1.83
N LYS A 128 9.27 -11.80 -0.65
CA LYS A 128 10.59 -11.82 0.02
C LYS A 128 11.76 -12.35 -0.84
N ASP A 129 11.46 -13.27 -1.75
CA ASP A 129 12.48 -13.90 -2.59
C ASP A 129 12.60 -13.25 -3.98
N SER A 130 11.97 -12.09 -4.19
CA SER A 130 11.90 -11.39 -5.47
C SER A 130 12.79 -10.15 -5.47
N PRO A 131 13.73 -10.02 -6.43
CA PRO A 131 14.54 -8.81 -6.61
C PRO A 131 13.71 -7.56 -6.84
N VAL A 132 12.65 -7.64 -7.64
CA VAL A 132 11.75 -6.53 -7.95
C VAL A 132 10.33 -6.88 -7.53
N VAL A 133 9.81 -6.13 -6.57
CA VAL A 133 8.44 -6.29 -6.04
C VAL A 133 7.63 -5.03 -6.29
N PHE A 134 6.46 -5.20 -6.87
CA PHE A 134 5.44 -4.16 -6.92
C PHE A 134 4.32 -4.50 -5.94
N GLY A 135 4.27 -3.79 -4.82
CA GLY A 135 3.19 -3.89 -3.84
C GLY A 135 2.00 -3.05 -4.27
N VAL A 136 0.81 -3.62 -4.26
CA VAL A 136 -0.43 -2.98 -4.70
C VAL A 136 -1.49 -3.11 -3.62
N ILE A 137 -2.05 -1.99 -3.19
CA ILE A 137 -3.21 -1.97 -2.29
C ILE A 137 -4.44 -1.59 -3.10
N ILE A 138 -5.47 -2.45 -3.07
CA ILE A 138 -6.78 -2.19 -3.68
C ILE A 138 -7.84 -2.23 -2.58
N GLY A 139 -8.21 -1.05 -2.10
CA GLY A 139 -9.17 -0.83 -1.04
C GLY A 139 -10.20 0.23 -1.41
N THR A 140 -10.39 1.24 -0.55
CA THR A 140 -11.17 2.45 -0.84
C THR A 140 -10.54 3.24 -1.98
N GLY A 141 -9.20 3.25 -2.05
CA GLY A 141 -8.41 3.78 -3.16
C GLY A 141 -7.51 2.69 -3.76
N VAL A 142 -6.58 3.13 -4.61
CA VAL A 142 -5.55 2.30 -5.24
C VAL A 142 -4.18 2.93 -5.03
N GLY A 143 -3.38 2.29 -4.20
CA GLY A 143 -2.00 2.67 -3.96
C GLY A 143 -1.00 1.62 -4.46
N GLY A 144 0.28 1.99 -4.47
CA GLY A 144 1.35 1.06 -4.76
C GLY A 144 2.69 1.53 -4.24
N GLY A 145 3.62 0.58 -4.15
CA GLY A 145 5.02 0.84 -3.78
C GLY A 145 5.93 -0.09 -4.55
N ILE A 146 7.12 0.38 -4.86
CA ILE A 146 8.11 -0.35 -5.64
C ILE A 146 9.32 -0.65 -4.75
N VAL A 147 9.71 -1.91 -4.69
CA VAL A 147 10.91 -2.36 -3.96
C VAL A 147 11.84 -3.06 -4.93
N VAL A 148 13.10 -2.61 -4.98
CA VAL A 148 14.14 -3.21 -5.81
C VAL A 148 15.31 -3.58 -4.91
N ASN A 149 15.68 -4.86 -4.91
CA ASN A 149 16.74 -5.42 -4.07
C ASN A 149 16.59 -5.04 -2.59
N GLY A 150 15.37 -5.17 -2.06
CA GLY A 150 15.02 -4.87 -0.67
C GLY A 150 14.96 -3.37 -0.31
N LYS A 151 15.02 -2.47 -1.29
CA LYS A 151 14.99 -1.02 -1.08
C LYS A 151 13.80 -0.39 -1.78
N LEU A 152 13.08 0.48 -1.06
CA LEU A 152 12.03 1.30 -1.64
C LEU A 152 12.61 2.22 -2.73
N VAL A 153 11.94 2.25 -3.86
CA VAL A 153 12.21 3.23 -4.92
C VAL A 153 11.56 4.54 -4.54
N GLN A 154 12.40 5.55 -4.32
CA GLN A 154 11.96 6.92 -4.08
C GLN A 154 12.44 7.80 -5.23
N GLY A 155 11.50 8.29 -6.02
CA GLY A 155 11.81 9.24 -7.09
C GLY A 155 11.98 10.67 -6.57
N PRO A 156 12.49 11.59 -7.42
CA PRO A 156 12.72 12.98 -7.03
C PRO A 156 11.44 13.73 -6.67
N SER A 157 10.29 13.25 -7.14
CA SER A 157 8.97 13.83 -6.83
C SER A 157 8.26 13.13 -5.67
N GLY A 158 8.82 12.02 -5.12
CA GLY A 158 8.22 11.25 -4.04
C GLY A 158 6.88 10.61 -4.41
N ILE A 159 6.70 10.20 -5.68
CA ILE A 159 5.45 9.65 -6.22
C ILE A 159 5.64 8.27 -6.87
N SER A 160 6.76 7.58 -6.59
CA SER A 160 6.96 6.23 -7.09
C SER A 160 5.85 5.31 -6.54
N GLY A 161 5.17 4.62 -7.44
CA GLY A 161 4.06 3.75 -7.07
C GLY A 161 2.67 4.38 -7.10
N GLU A 162 2.52 5.67 -7.44
CA GLU A 162 1.23 6.38 -7.58
C GLU A 162 0.48 5.99 -8.87
N TRP A 163 0.49 4.71 -9.20
CA TRP A 163 -0.08 4.14 -10.42
C TRP A 163 -1.61 4.24 -10.48
N GLY A 164 -2.27 4.30 -9.31
CA GLY A 164 -3.71 4.49 -9.20
C GLY A 164 -4.21 5.76 -9.87
N HIS A 165 -3.32 6.76 -10.03
CA HIS A 165 -3.60 7.99 -10.73
C HIS A 165 -3.12 8.02 -12.19
N ASN A 166 -2.59 6.94 -12.73
CA ASN A 166 -2.42 6.81 -14.18
C ASN A 166 -3.78 6.73 -14.87
N THR A 167 -3.84 7.15 -16.12
CA THR A 167 -5.05 7.00 -16.93
C THR A 167 -5.33 5.52 -17.17
N MET A 168 -6.56 5.09 -16.95
CA MET A 168 -7.01 3.74 -17.28
C MET A 168 -6.77 3.45 -18.77
N PRO A 169 -6.14 2.33 -19.15
CA PRO A 169 -5.97 1.96 -20.56
C PRO A 169 -7.29 1.93 -21.32
N GLU A 170 -7.22 2.11 -22.64
CA GLU A 170 -8.39 1.88 -23.49
C GLU A 170 -8.69 0.39 -23.56
N LEU A 171 -9.92 0.03 -23.16
CA LEU A 171 -10.43 -1.32 -23.21
C LEU A 171 -11.79 -1.31 -23.90
N GLU A 172 -12.13 -2.39 -24.56
CA GLU A 172 -13.45 -2.57 -25.18
C GLU A 172 -14.54 -2.36 -24.12
N ASP A 173 -15.62 -1.68 -24.49
CA ASP A 173 -16.80 -1.41 -23.65
C ASP A 173 -16.57 -0.51 -22.42
N LEU A 174 -15.41 0.10 -22.26
CA LEU A 174 -15.15 1.00 -21.14
C LEU A 174 -15.82 2.36 -21.35
N LYS A 175 -16.94 2.62 -20.67
CA LYS A 175 -17.61 3.93 -20.69
C LYS A 175 -16.85 4.95 -19.86
N ARG A 176 -15.96 5.69 -20.49
CA ARG A 176 -15.10 6.70 -19.87
C ARG A 176 -15.87 7.90 -19.29
N GLY A 177 -15.19 8.73 -18.48
CA GLY A 177 -15.70 9.96 -17.90
C GLY A 177 -15.86 9.91 -16.39
N ARG A 178 -15.12 9.02 -15.69
CA ARG A 178 -15.10 8.98 -14.22
C ARG A 178 -14.17 10.02 -13.64
N GLU A 179 -14.74 10.96 -12.93
CA GLU A 179 -13.96 11.98 -12.19
C GLU A 179 -13.17 11.34 -11.05
N CYS A 180 -11.90 11.73 -10.93
CA CYS A 180 -11.01 11.41 -9.82
C CYS A 180 -10.83 12.62 -8.92
N PHE A 181 -10.68 12.41 -7.61
CA PHE A 181 -10.43 13.49 -6.65
C PHE A 181 -9.14 14.28 -6.95
N CYS A 182 -8.20 13.72 -7.71
CA CYS A 182 -7.00 14.40 -8.17
C CYS A 182 -7.25 15.44 -9.29
N GLY A 183 -8.50 15.63 -9.71
CA GLY A 183 -8.92 16.57 -10.76
C GLY A 183 -8.81 16.03 -12.19
N ARG A 184 -8.33 14.80 -12.39
CA ARG A 184 -8.27 14.12 -13.70
C ARG A 184 -9.46 13.20 -13.91
N LEU A 185 -9.66 12.79 -15.16
CA LEU A 185 -10.67 11.79 -15.52
C LEU A 185 -10.03 10.43 -15.70
N ASP A 186 -10.78 9.38 -15.39
CA ASP A 186 -10.48 7.98 -15.67
C ASP A 186 -9.12 7.51 -15.12
N CYS A 187 -8.75 7.99 -13.93
CA CYS A 187 -7.66 7.37 -13.21
C CYS A 187 -7.96 5.89 -12.91
N VAL A 188 -6.95 5.03 -12.95
CA VAL A 188 -7.03 3.60 -12.63
C VAL A 188 -7.86 3.36 -11.37
N GLU A 189 -7.63 4.15 -10.33
CA GLU A 189 -8.37 4.07 -9.06
C GLU A 189 -9.89 4.15 -9.23
N THR A 190 -10.38 5.01 -10.10
CA THR A 190 -11.84 5.20 -10.30
C THR A 190 -12.54 3.97 -10.86
N TRP A 191 -11.78 3.01 -11.36
CA TRP A 191 -12.25 1.77 -11.97
C TRP A 191 -12.00 0.54 -11.11
N ILE A 192 -10.76 0.38 -10.61
CA ILE A 192 -10.35 -0.86 -9.95
C ILE A 192 -10.36 -0.79 -8.43
N SER A 193 -10.60 0.37 -7.80
CA SER A 193 -10.86 0.40 -6.35
C SER A 193 -12.17 -0.32 -5.99
N GLY A 194 -12.36 -0.65 -4.71
CA GLY A 194 -13.62 -1.20 -4.22
C GLY A 194 -14.84 -0.36 -4.59
N PRO A 195 -14.85 0.97 -4.34
CA PRO A 195 -15.87 1.89 -4.83
C PRO A 195 -16.01 1.91 -6.36
N GLY A 196 -14.88 1.80 -7.10
CA GLY A 196 -14.88 1.72 -8.56
C GLY A 196 -15.65 0.50 -9.08
N LEU A 197 -15.39 -0.68 -8.52
CA LEU A 197 -16.11 -1.92 -8.80
C LEU A 197 -17.60 -1.80 -8.42
N ALA A 198 -17.90 -1.27 -7.23
CA ALA A 198 -19.27 -1.03 -6.76
C ALA A 198 -20.06 -0.12 -7.72
N LYS A 199 -19.42 0.97 -8.18
CA LYS A 199 -20.01 1.90 -9.17
C LYS A 199 -20.29 1.20 -10.50
N THR A 200 -19.37 0.36 -10.98
CA THR A 200 -19.60 -0.44 -12.19
C THR A 200 -20.81 -1.37 -12.02
N TYR A 201 -20.88 -2.10 -10.91
CA TYR A 201 -21.99 -3.00 -10.64
C TYR A 201 -23.34 -2.26 -10.55
N ALA A 202 -23.37 -1.12 -9.84
CA ALA A 202 -24.56 -0.29 -9.70
C ALA A 202 -25.10 0.22 -11.05
N THR A 203 -24.20 0.52 -12.01
CA THR A 203 -24.61 0.96 -13.36
C THR A 203 -25.39 -0.11 -14.11
N HIS A 204 -25.09 -1.40 -13.88
CA HIS A 204 -25.73 -2.53 -14.56
C HIS A 204 -26.94 -3.07 -13.79
N SER A 205 -26.84 -3.16 -12.46
CA SER A 205 -27.85 -3.81 -11.59
C SER A 205 -28.83 -2.86 -10.93
N ARG A 206 -28.52 -1.54 -10.90
CA ARG A 206 -29.19 -0.51 -10.09
C ARG A 206 -29.16 -0.78 -8.58
N LYS A 207 -28.27 -1.66 -8.11
CA LYS A 207 -28.06 -1.98 -6.68
C LYS A 207 -26.69 -1.47 -6.26
N THR A 208 -26.60 -0.92 -5.05
CA THR A 208 -25.32 -0.51 -4.46
C THR A 208 -24.85 -1.63 -3.54
N LEU A 209 -23.77 -2.30 -3.91
CA LEU A 209 -23.14 -3.38 -3.16
C LEU A 209 -21.63 -3.10 -3.05
N SER A 210 -21.03 -3.55 -1.97
CA SER A 210 -19.57 -3.55 -1.81
C SER A 210 -18.90 -4.57 -2.74
N ALA A 211 -17.61 -4.41 -2.97
CA ALA A 211 -16.83 -5.35 -3.78
C ALA A 211 -16.90 -6.80 -3.26
N LEU A 212 -16.94 -6.98 -1.93
CA LEU A 212 -17.04 -8.31 -1.32
C LEU A 212 -18.44 -8.92 -1.47
N GLU A 213 -19.49 -8.12 -1.39
CA GLU A 213 -20.87 -8.59 -1.66
C GLU A 213 -21.04 -8.98 -3.11
N ILE A 214 -20.46 -8.21 -4.06
CA ILE A 214 -20.46 -8.57 -5.49
C ILE A 214 -19.73 -9.90 -5.69
N ALA A 215 -18.58 -10.09 -5.06
CA ALA A 215 -17.82 -11.33 -5.11
C ALA A 215 -18.62 -12.52 -4.53
N ALA A 216 -19.37 -12.31 -3.45
CA ALA A 216 -20.23 -13.33 -2.87
C ALA A 216 -21.38 -13.72 -3.81
N LEU A 217 -21.96 -12.76 -4.54
CA LEU A 217 -22.97 -13.02 -5.56
C LEU A 217 -22.41 -13.84 -6.73
N ASP A 218 -21.18 -13.55 -7.20
CA ASP A 218 -20.50 -14.35 -8.24
C ASP A 218 -20.33 -15.81 -7.78
N VAL A 219 -19.89 -16.02 -6.55
CA VAL A 219 -19.75 -17.37 -5.97
C VAL A 219 -21.10 -18.09 -5.89
N SER A 220 -22.19 -17.37 -5.64
CA SER A 220 -23.56 -17.95 -5.64
C SER A 220 -24.13 -18.18 -7.03
N GLY A 221 -23.41 -17.81 -8.10
CA GLY A 221 -23.82 -18.02 -9.50
C GLY A 221 -24.65 -16.89 -10.11
N GLU A 222 -24.66 -15.70 -9.50
CA GLU A 222 -25.37 -14.54 -10.05
C GLU A 222 -24.66 -14.03 -11.31
N SER A 223 -25.36 -14.04 -12.45
CA SER A 223 -24.77 -13.81 -13.77
C SER A 223 -24.24 -12.38 -13.96
N MET A 224 -24.92 -11.38 -13.42
CA MET A 224 -24.51 -9.97 -13.52
C MET A 224 -23.23 -9.71 -12.71
N ALA A 225 -23.12 -10.25 -11.50
CA ALA A 225 -21.91 -10.13 -10.69
C ALA A 225 -20.72 -10.77 -11.39
N ARG A 226 -20.94 -11.96 -12.01
CA ARG A 226 -19.92 -12.64 -12.80
C ARG A 226 -19.47 -11.80 -13.98
N GLN A 227 -20.38 -11.27 -14.76
CA GLN A 227 -20.06 -10.42 -15.91
C GLN A 227 -19.28 -9.16 -15.50
N VAL A 228 -19.70 -8.49 -14.42
CA VAL A 228 -19.03 -7.30 -13.91
C VAL A 228 -17.63 -7.64 -13.40
N LEU A 229 -17.46 -8.76 -12.70
CA LEU A 229 -16.14 -9.19 -12.22
C LEU A 229 -15.22 -9.60 -13.37
N ASP A 230 -15.73 -10.26 -14.42
CA ASP A 230 -14.92 -10.60 -15.58
C ASP A 230 -14.40 -9.35 -16.30
N GLY A 231 -15.23 -8.31 -16.45
CA GLY A 231 -14.80 -7.00 -16.94
C GLY A 231 -13.81 -6.30 -16.01
N TYR A 232 -14.00 -6.43 -14.70
CA TYR A 232 -13.07 -5.91 -13.68
C TYR A 232 -11.68 -6.57 -13.78
N PHE A 233 -11.62 -7.89 -13.95
CA PHE A 233 -10.33 -8.59 -14.11
C PHE A 233 -9.60 -8.19 -15.39
N GLU A 234 -10.34 -7.91 -16.47
CA GLU A 234 -9.78 -7.35 -17.70
C GLU A 234 -9.18 -5.96 -17.46
N GLN A 235 -9.92 -5.08 -16.76
CA GLN A 235 -9.45 -3.74 -16.38
C GLN A 235 -8.20 -3.78 -15.52
N LEU A 236 -8.16 -4.65 -14.52
CA LEU A 236 -7.00 -4.80 -13.65
C LEU A 236 -5.81 -5.36 -14.41
N ALA A 237 -6.00 -6.34 -15.28
CA ALA A 237 -4.93 -6.89 -16.11
C ALA A 237 -4.33 -5.82 -17.04
N GLY A 238 -5.16 -5.03 -17.73
CA GLY A 238 -4.69 -3.94 -18.59
C GLY A 238 -3.91 -2.87 -17.81
N ALA A 239 -4.40 -2.49 -16.62
CA ALA A 239 -3.72 -1.50 -15.79
C ALA A 239 -2.37 -2.02 -15.26
N LEU A 240 -2.30 -3.28 -14.80
CA LEU A 240 -1.07 -3.91 -14.33
C LEU A 240 -0.06 -4.13 -15.46
N ALA A 241 -0.52 -4.45 -16.66
CA ALA A 241 0.36 -4.61 -17.82
C ALA A 241 1.14 -3.32 -18.13
N GLY A 242 0.53 -2.15 -17.93
CA GLY A 242 1.24 -0.88 -18.05
C GLY A 242 2.41 -0.74 -17.07
N VAL A 243 2.29 -1.30 -15.86
CA VAL A 243 3.38 -1.35 -14.89
C VAL A 243 4.41 -2.43 -15.28
N ILE A 244 3.95 -3.60 -15.71
CA ILE A 244 4.83 -4.70 -16.14
C ILE A 244 5.70 -4.26 -17.33
N ASN A 245 5.13 -3.60 -18.32
CA ASN A 245 5.85 -3.11 -19.50
C ASN A 245 6.94 -2.05 -19.19
N ILE A 246 6.93 -1.45 -17.98
CA ILE A 246 7.91 -0.44 -17.57
C ILE A 246 8.90 -1.00 -16.54
N LEU A 247 8.40 -1.78 -15.58
CA LEU A 247 9.15 -2.20 -14.40
C LEU A 247 9.61 -3.66 -14.47
N ASP A 248 8.87 -4.52 -15.21
CA ASP A 248 9.06 -5.97 -15.30
C ASP A 248 9.30 -6.62 -13.91
N PRO A 249 8.37 -6.49 -12.97
CA PRO A 249 8.59 -6.98 -11.62
C PRO A 249 8.52 -8.51 -11.56
N ASP A 250 9.36 -9.13 -10.73
CA ASP A 250 9.30 -10.58 -10.46
C ASP A 250 7.96 -10.95 -9.80
N THR A 251 7.47 -10.08 -8.91
CA THR A 251 6.24 -10.32 -8.16
C THR A 251 5.43 -9.05 -7.96
N ILE A 252 4.14 -9.15 -8.25
CA ILE A 252 3.12 -8.18 -7.85
C ILE A 252 2.39 -8.77 -6.65
N VAL A 253 2.44 -8.07 -5.50
CA VAL A 253 1.74 -8.48 -4.29
C VAL A 253 0.49 -7.64 -4.12
N LEU A 254 -0.68 -8.27 -4.07
CA LEU A 254 -1.97 -7.59 -3.93
C LEU A 254 -2.46 -7.63 -2.49
N GLY A 255 -2.76 -6.46 -1.94
CA GLY A 255 -3.38 -6.24 -0.65
C GLY A 255 -4.65 -5.40 -0.74
N GLY A 256 -5.23 -5.10 0.41
CA GLY A 256 -6.51 -4.40 0.52
C GLY A 256 -7.73 -5.32 0.36
N GLY A 257 -8.92 -4.78 0.58
CA GLY A 257 -10.15 -5.57 0.65
C GLY A 257 -10.47 -6.35 -0.63
N VAL A 258 -10.19 -5.77 -1.80
CA VAL A 258 -10.46 -6.39 -3.10
C VAL A 258 -9.56 -7.58 -3.38
N SER A 259 -8.35 -7.61 -2.80
CA SER A 259 -7.42 -8.76 -2.92
C SER A 259 -7.98 -10.06 -2.34
N ASN A 260 -9.08 -10.01 -1.58
CA ASN A 260 -9.76 -11.18 -1.04
C ASN A 260 -10.70 -11.87 -2.04
N ILE A 261 -10.87 -11.35 -3.24
CA ILE A 261 -11.64 -12.01 -4.31
C ILE A 261 -10.81 -13.16 -4.87
N GLY A 262 -11.19 -14.41 -4.55
CA GLY A 262 -10.38 -15.60 -4.84
C GLY A 262 -10.07 -15.80 -6.32
N ARG A 263 -11.04 -15.54 -7.21
CA ARG A 263 -10.86 -15.67 -8.68
C ARG A 263 -9.84 -14.67 -9.26
N LEU A 264 -9.59 -13.55 -8.58
CA LEU A 264 -8.80 -12.45 -9.09
C LEU A 264 -7.42 -12.90 -9.60
N TYR A 265 -6.72 -13.72 -8.85
CA TYR A 265 -5.33 -14.10 -9.12
C TYR A 265 -5.17 -14.88 -10.44
N GLN A 266 -5.99 -15.89 -10.63
CA GLN A 266 -5.98 -16.70 -11.86
C GLN A 266 -6.50 -15.90 -13.06
N GLU A 267 -7.62 -15.19 -12.88
CA GLU A 267 -8.30 -14.48 -13.94
C GLU A 267 -7.48 -13.30 -14.46
N VAL A 268 -6.84 -12.54 -13.58
CA VAL A 268 -5.96 -11.44 -13.99
C VAL A 268 -4.72 -11.96 -14.69
N HIS A 269 -4.04 -12.98 -14.12
CA HIS A 269 -2.84 -13.53 -14.71
C HIS A 269 -3.08 -14.08 -16.12
N SER A 270 -4.20 -14.79 -16.35
CA SER A 270 -4.53 -15.35 -17.67
C SER A 270 -4.79 -14.28 -18.75
N ARG A 271 -5.11 -13.05 -18.37
CA ARG A 271 -5.39 -11.93 -19.27
C ARG A 271 -4.18 -11.06 -19.58
N LEU A 272 -3.11 -11.12 -18.77
CA LEU A 272 -1.94 -10.26 -18.94
C LEU A 272 -1.29 -10.37 -20.33
N GLY A 273 -1.25 -11.57 -20.89
CA GLY A 273 -0.64 -11.81 -22.20
C GLY A 273 -1.24 -11.02 -23.37
N LYS A 274 -2.45 -10.46 -23.19
CA LYS A 274 -3.07 -9.57 -24.20
C LYS A 274 -2.45 -8.17 -24.22
N TYR A 275 -1.84 -7.74 -23.12
CA TYR A 275 -1.45 -6.35 -22.86
C TYR A 275 0.05 -6.18 -22.61
N VAL A 276 0.73 -7.24 -22.17
CA VAL A 276 2.17 -7.23 -21.93
C VAL A 276 2.92 -7.43 -23.25
N PHE A 277 3.91 -6.57 -23.51
CA PHE A 277 4.73 -6.62 -24.71
C PHE A 277 5.81 -7.73 -24.61
N SER A 278 5.36 -8.97 -24.47
CA SER A 278 6.22 -10.16 -24.40
C SER A 278 5.43 -11.39 -24.87
N ASP A 279 6.13 -12.39 -25.37
CA ASP A 279 5.60 -13.73 -25.67
C ASP A 279 5.40 -14.61 -24.44
N HIS A 280 5.94 -14.15 -23.28
CA HIS A 280 5.81 -14.80 -21.99
C HIS A 280 5.64 -13.75 -20.87
N VAL A 281 4.76 -14.02 -19.90
CA VAL A 281 4.59 -13.19 -18.71
C VAL A 281 5.12 -13.96 -17.51
N GLY A 282 6.34 -13.59 -17.08
CA GLY A 282 7.01 -14.20 -15.92
C GLY A 282 6.58 -13.64 -14.56
N THR A 283 5.97 -12.45 -14.55
CA THR A 283 5.52 -11.77 -13.32
C THR A 283 4.48 -12.61 -12.57
N ARG A 284 4.74 -12.91 -11.31
CA ARG A 284 3.78 -13.59 -10.42
C ARG A 284 2.83 -12.57 -9.82
N ILE A 285 1.54 -12.92 -9.74
CA ILE A 285 0.54 -12.15 -8.99
C ILE A 285 0.14 -12.96 -7.78
N VAL A 286 0.41 -12.43 -6.58
CA VAL A 286 0.21 -13.16 -5.32
C VAL A 286 -0.54 -12.31 -4.30
N LYS A 287 -1.22 -12.98 -3.36
CA LYS A 287 -1.89 -12.33 -2.23
C LYS A 287 -0.87 -11.93 -1.17
N ALA A 288 -1.09 -10.79 -0.54
CA ALA A 288 -0.31 -10.33 0.61
C ALA A 288 -0.33 -11.36 1.75
N GLN A 289 0.82 -11.59 2.36
CA GLN A 289 0.98 -12.54 3.46
C GLN A 289 0.56 -11.93 4.80
N HIS A 290 0.90 -10.66 5.04
CA HIS A 290 0.70 -10.02 6.35
C HIS A 290 -0.63 -9.28 6.48
N GLY A 291 -1.38 -9.09 5.38
CA GLY A 291 -2.70 -8.47 5.38
C GLY A 291 -2.69 -7.09 6.04
N ASP A 292 -3.58 -6.86 7.03
CA ASP A 292 -3.69 -5.58 7.73
C ASP A 292 -2.43 -5.19 8.54
N SER A 293 -1.51 -6.12 8.76
CA SER A 293 -0.26 -5.86 9.47
C SER A 293 0.88 -5.38 8.57
N SER A 294 0.72 -5.43 7.24
CA SER A 294 1.80 -5.08 6.32
C SER A 294 2.25 -3.62 6.48
N GLY A 295 1.35 -2.68 6.74
CA GLY A 295 1.70 -1.26 6.95
C GLY A 295 2.66 -1.07 8.13
N VAL A 296 2.29 -1.55 9.30
CA VAL A 296 3.09 -1.37 10.52
C VAL A 296 4.40 -2.17 10.49
N ARG A 297 4.40 -3.36 9.86
CA ARG A 297 5.64 -4.15 9.64
C ARG A 297 6.59 -3.42 8.69
N GLY A 298 6.06 -2.94 7.56
CA GLY A 298 6.84 -2.20 6.57
C GLY A 298 7.42 -0.90 7.13
N ALA A 299 6.72 -0.24 8.03
CA ALA A 299 7.26 0.89 8.76
C ALA A 299 8.53 0.48 9.55
N ALA A 300 8.51 -0.67 10.25
CA ALA A 300 9.69 -1.18 10.95
C ALA A 300 10.85 -1.50 9.98
N TRP A 301 10.54 -2.03 8.80
CA TRP A 301 11.53 -2.34 7.76
C TRP A 301 12.12 -1.12 7.04
N LEU A 302 11.68 0.10 7.34
CA LEU A 302 12.36 1.32 6.88
C LEU A 302 13.80 1.44 7.42
N TRP A 303 14.11 0.70 8.48
CA TRP A 303 15.46 0.57 9.03
C TRP A 303 16.00 -0.84 8.73
N PRO A 304 17.23 -0.91 8.19
CA PRO A 304 17.87 -2.17 7.81
C PRO A 304 18.24 -3.06 9.02
#